data_e0eaa39b54ab0067516cc3d373c7e0e7
#
_entry.id   e0eaa39b54ab0067516cc3d373c7e0e7
#
_cell.length_a   1.000
_cell.length_b   1.000
_cell.length_c   1.000
_cell.angle_alpha   90.00
_cell.angle_beta   90.00
_cell.angle_gamma   90.00
#
_symmetry.space_group_name_H-M   'P 1'
#
loop_
_entity.id
_entity.type
_entity.pdbx_description
1 polymer ?
#
loop_
_entity_poly.entity_id
_entity_poly.type
_entity_poly.pdbx_seq_one_letter_code
_entity_poly.pdbx_strand_id
1 'polypeptide(L)'
;YPLMLLALLHASTAWAAKDDNSSSAPATSADSFENALNQILPLDDVQIQEFLKRSDKREKAIQPVVPVLHTRTERVTLEPGRSPSRVFTSAHIATSLVFHDSTGQPWPITSVTNGSPEAFQVLKPEVADSNLLTVLPSQNYATATIVVTLEGKDVPLVIRLEADSVRGKERKADALVLFQLAHQGPKAAPPIIENIPEAASSILLS
;
A
#
# COMPACT_ATOMS: atom_id res chain seq x y z
N TYR A 1 -24.59 -42.08 -32.12
CA TYR A 1 -25.91 -42.47 -32.70
C TYR A 1 -26.80 -43.08 -31.61
N PRO A 2 -28.08 -42.76 -31.38
CA PRO A 2 -29.02 -42.33 -32.42
C PRO A 2 -29.84 -41.08 -32.07
N LEU A 3 -30.38 -40.49 -33.11
CA LEU A 3 -31.52 -39.59 -33.20
C LEU A 3 -32.76 -40.12 -32.42
N MET A 4 -33.47 -39.20 -31.74
CA MET A 4 -34.90 -39.37 -31.50
C MET A 4 -35.63 -38.07 -31.80
N LEU A 5 -36.34 -38.15 -32.89
CA LEU A 5 -37.34 -37.25 -33.46
C LEU A 5 -38.62 -37.42 -32.61
N LEU A 6 -39.22 -36.34 -32.08
CA LEU A 6 -40.60 -36.42 -31.62
C LEU A 6 -41.42 -35.20 -32.03
N ALA A 7 -42.53 -35.53 -32.60
CA ALA A 7 -43.41 -34.74 -33.43
C ALA A 7 -44.30 -33.76 -32.64
N LEU A 8 -44.70 -32.71 -33.38
CA LEU A 8 -45.80 -31.77 -33.20
C LEU A 8 -47.10 -32.35 -32.63
N LEU A 9 -47.72 -31.61 -31.73
CA LEU A 9 -49.18 -31.57 -31.62
C LEU A 9 -49.62 -30.12 -31.49
N HIS A 10 -50.29 -29.61 -32.53
CA HIS A 10 -51.00 -28.34 -32.55
C HIS A 10 -52.36 -28.53 -31.85
N ALA A 11 -52.62 -27.78 -30.80
CA ALA A 11 -53.96 -27.58 -30.27
C ALA A 11 -54.34 -26.11 -30.44
N SER A 12 -55.14 -25.86 -31.47
CA SER A 12 -55.80 -24.59 -31.71
C SER A 12 -57.01 -24.47 -30.76
N THR A 13 -56.95 -23.62 -29.75
CA THR A 13 -58.15 -23.17 -29.07
C THR A 13 -58.45 -21.74 -29.47
N ALA A 14 -59.48 -21.59 -30.28
CA ALA A 14 -60.12 -20.32 -30.57
C ALA A 14 -60.76 -19.82 -29.28
N TRP A 15 -60.35 -18.64 -28.80
CA TRP A 15 -61.06 -17.94 -27.74
C TRP A 15 -61.67 -16.69 -28.30
N ALA A 16 -62.99 -16.57 -28.04
CA ALA A 16 -63.86 -15.53 -28.49
C ALA A 16 -63.39 -14.15 -27.96
N ALA A 17 -63.40 -13.20 -28.86
CA ALA A 17 -63.26 -11.78 -28.55
C ALA A 17 -64.46 -11.33 -27.71
N LYS A 18 -64.17 -10.84 -26.51
CA LYS A 18 -65.11 -10.03 -25.74
C LYS A 18 -64.68 -8.58 -25.93
N ASP A 19 -65.49 -7.86 -26.70
CA ASP A 19 -65.38 -6.40 -26.85
C ASP A 19 -65.77 -5.74 -25.54
N ASP A 20 -64.77 -5.43 -24.73
CA ASP A 20 -64.94 -4.40 -23.68
C ASP A 20 -64.34 -3.10 -24.20
N ASN A 21 -65.21 -2.30 -24.78
CA ASN A 21 -64.98 -0.90 -25.17
C ASN A 21 -64.84 -0.05 -23.91
N SER A 22 -63.66 -0.11 -23.24
CA SER A 22 -63.29 0.88 -22.26
C SER A 22 -62.52 1.99 -22.96
N SER A 23 -63.18 3.10 -23.18
CA SER A 23 -62.61 4.37 -23.61
C SER A 23 -61.47 4.78 -22.70
N SER A 24 -60.26 4.36 -23.06
CA SER A 24 -59.06 4.92 -22.50
C SER A 24 -58.78 6.26 -23.17
N ALA A 25 -58.91 7.33 -22.39
CA ALA A 25 -58.42 8.64 -22.77
C ALA A 25 -56.98 8.53 -23.30
N PRO A 26 -56.57 9.32 -24.32
CA PRO A 26 -55.19 9.27 -24.80
C PRO A 26 -54.23 9.61 -23.68
N ALA A 27 -53.39 8.67 -23.32
CA ALA A 27 -52.34 8.91 -22.34
C ALA A 27 -51.52 10.14 -22.77
N THR A 28 -51.44 11.11 -21.90
CA THR A 28 -50.67 12.35 -22.12
C THR A 28 -49.21 11.94 -22.38
N SER A 29 -48.52 12.66 -23.25
CA SER A 29 -47.13 12.37 -23.58
C SER A 29 -46.23 12.29 -22.33
N ALA A 30 -46.60 12.95 -21.24
CA ALA A 30 -45.99 12.86 -19.93
C ALA A 30 -46.11 11.45 -19.29
N ASP A 31 -47.34 10.88 -19.36
CA ASP A 31 -47.61 9.55 -18.79
C ASP A 31 -46.84 8.44 -19.55
N SER A 32 -46.69 8.62 -20.87
CA SER A 32 -45.91 7.71 -21.69
C SER A 32 -44.41 7.76 -21.39
N PHE A 33 -43.92 8.98 -21.09
CA PHE A 33 -42.52 9.18 -20.71
C PHE A 33 -42.24 8.63 -19.31
N GLU A 34 -43.13 8.87 -18.34
CA GLU A 34 -42.99 8.31 -16.99
C GLU A 34 -43.04 6.76 -17.00
N ASN A 35 -43.94 6.18 -17.80
CA ASN A 35 -43.98 4.73 -17.94
C ASN A 35 -42.70 4.15 -18.58
N ALA A 36 -42.14 4.85 -19.57
CA ALA A 36 -40.86 4.46 -20.16
C ALA A 36 -39.69 4.60 -19.17
N LEU A 37 -39.68 5.68 -18.38
CA LEU A 37 -38.69 5.89 -17.31
C LEU A 37 -38.77 4.80 -16.23
N ASN A 38 -39.97 4.44 -15.78
CA ASN A 38 -40.21 3.39 -14.79
C ASN A 38 -39.83 2.00 -15.30
N GLN A 39 -39.84 1.75 -16.64
CA GLN A 39 -39.35 0.53 -17.24
C GLN A 39 -37.80 0.49 -17.32
N ILE A 40 -37.17 1.62 -17.53
CA ILE A 40 -35.70 1.73 -17.63
C ILE A 40 -35.06 1.87 -16.24
N LEU A 41 -35.71 2.57 -15.33
CA LEU A 41 -35.27 2.81 -13.94
C LEU A 41 -36.37 2.33 -12.96
N PRO A 42 -36.42 1.02 -12.68
CA PRO A 42 -37.45 0.43 -11.83
C PRO A 42 -37.31 0.79 -10.33
N LEU A 43 -36.48 1.77 -10.00
CA LEU A 43 -36.21 2.21 -8.63
C LEU A 43 -36.77 3.63 -8.44
N ASP A 44 -37.57 3.81 -7.42
CA ASP A 44 -38.04 5.12 -6.94
C ASP A 44 -36.85 5.90 -6.32
N ASP A 45 -36.93 7.23 -6.33
CA ASP A 45 -35.93 8.14 -5.79
C ASP A 45 -35.51 7.76 -4.35
N VAL A 46 -36.47 7.35 -3.53
CA VAL A 46 -36.21 6.89 -2.17
C VAL A 46 -35.37 5.60 -2.15
N GLN A 47 -35.66 4.68 -3.06
CA GLN A 47 -34.92 3.42 -3.21
C GLN A 47 -33.51 3.67 -3.75
N ILE A 48 -33.34 4.60 -4.67
CA ILE A 48 -32.03 5.03 -5.17
C ILE A 48 -31.21 5.63 -4.04
N GLN A 49 -31.79 6.53 -3.24
CA GLN A 49 -31.09 7.11 -2.09
C GLN A 49 -30.68 6.06 -1.04
N GLU A 50 -31.56 5.08 -0.78
CA GLU A 50 -31.25 4.01 0.14
C GLU A 50 -30.15 3.08 -0.40
N PHE A 51 -30.19 2.78 -1.69
CA PHE A 51 -29.14 2.02 -2.38
C PHE A 51 -27.80 2.73 -2.28
N LEU A 52 -27.76 4.03 -2.58
CA LEU A 52 -26.54 4.85 -2.48
C LEU A 52 -26.00 4.89 -1.05
N LYS A 53 -26.87 5.06 -0.05
CA LYS A 53 -26.47 5.02 1.38
C LYS A 53 -25.89 3.65 1.78
N ARG A 54 -26.50 2.57 1.31
CA ARG A 54 -26.00 1.20 1.60
C ARG A 54 -24.69 0.93 0.87
N SER A 55 -24.55 1.39 -0.39
CA SER A 55 -23.31 1.29 -1.17
C SER A 55 -22.20 2.06 -0.48
N ASP A 56 -22.44 3.30 -0.08
CA ASP A 56 -21.48 4.16 0.63
C ASP A 56 -21.03 3.53 1.97
N LYS A 57 -22.00 2.99 2.73
CA LYS A 57 -21.70 2.28 3.98
C LYS A 57 -20.87 1.02 3.75
N ARG A 58 -21.17 0.29 2.68
CA ARG A 58 -20.41 -0.91 2.31
C ARG A 58 -19.00 -0.53 1.86
N GLU A 59 -18.86 0.51 1.04
CA GLU A 59 -17.58 1.00 0.56
C GLU A 59 -16.70 1.47 1.72
N LYS A 60 -17.27 2.25 2.65
CA LYS A 60 -16.57 2.65 3.88
C LYS A 60 -16.18 1.47 4.77
N ALA A 61 -16.99 0.41 4.81
CA ALA A 61 -16.68 -0.79 5.59
C ALA A 61 -15.58 -1.65 4.95
N ILE A 62 -15.42 -1.57 3.62
CA ILE A 62 -14.39 -2.29 2.86
C ILE A 62 -13.08 -1.49 2.82
N GLN A 63 -13.14 -0.16 2.96
CA GLN A 63 -11.93 0.66 2.98
C GLN A 63 -10.99 0.21 4.10
N PRO A 64 -9.72 -0.04 3.78
CA PRO A 64 -8.74 -0.40 4.79
C PRO A 64 -8.61 0.76 5.79
N VAL A 65 -8.56 0.41 7.06
CA VAL A 65 -8.30 1.41 8.12
C VAL A 65 -6.97 2.06 7.82
N VAL A 66 -6.96 3.39 7.68
CA VAL A 66 -5.75 4.15 7.44
C VAL A 66 -4.80 3.95 8.64
N PRO A 67 -3.59 3.44 8.43
CA PRO A 67 -2.65 3.23 9.53
C PRO A 67 -2.10 4.55 10.05
N VAL A 68 -1.70 4.54 11.32
CA VAL A 68 -0.93 5.64 11.90
C VAL A 68 0.49 5.59 11.34
N LEU A 69 0.93 6.69 10.74
CA LEU A 69 2.26 6.80 10.14
C LEU A 69 3.31 7.20 11.20
N HIS A 70 4.40 6.47 11.20
CA HIS A 70 5.53 6.69 12.10
C HIS A 70 6.79 7.07 11.32
N THR A 71 7.55 7.99 11.90
CA THR A 71 8.95 8.25 11.53
C THR A 71 9.82 7.83 12.69
N ARG A 72 10.83 7.00 12.44
CA ARG A 72 11.71 6.51 13.48
C ARG A 72 13.15 6.36 13.02
N THR A 73 14.05 6.44 13.99
CA THR A 73 15.47 6.11 13.81
C THR A 73 15.75 4.77 14.45
N GLU A 74 16.42 3.88 13.72
CA GLU A 74 16.84 2.58 14.21
C GLU A 74 18.36 2.47 14.12
N ARG A 75 19.01 2.22 15.27
CA ARG A 75 20.46 1.99 15.32
C ARG A 75 20.78 0.54 15.00
N VAL A 76 21.65 0.33 14.03
CA VAL A 76 21.98 -0.98 13.49
C VAL A 76 23.48 -1.20 13.50
N THR A 77 23.89 -2.41 13.91
CA THR A 77 25.26 -2.89 13.73
C THR A 77 25.27 -3.97 12.66
N LEU A 78 26.36 -4.08 11.90
CA LEU A 78 26.55 -5.11 10.87
C LEU A 78 27.18 -6.39 11.43
N GLU A 79 26.99 -6.67 12.71
CA GLU A 79 27.50 -7.88 13.36
C GLU A 79 26.67 -9.10 12.99
N PRO A 80 27.31 -10.26 12.71
CA PRO A 80 26.61 -11.52 12.44
C PRO A 80 25.75 -11.96 13.62
N GLY A 81 24.63 -12.63 13.35
CA GLY A 81 23.78 -13.24 14.37
C GLY A 81 22.72 -12.33 14.97
N ARG A 82 22.56 -11.09 14.52
CA ARG A 82 21.46 -10.21 14.93
C ARG A 82 20.16 -10.52 14.20
N SER A 83 19.05 -10.33 14.88
CA SER A 83 17.75 -10.42 14.25
C SER A 83 17.59 -9.30 13.22
N PRO A 84 16.97 -9.58 12.06
CA PRO A 84 16.69 -8.57 11.05
C PRO A 84 15.86 -7.42 11.61
N SER A 85 16.18 -6.20 11.22
CA SER A 85 15.36 -5.02 11.47
C SER A 85 14.00 -5.17 10.84
N ARG A 86 12.94 -4.72 11.51
CA ARG A 86 11.57 -4.82 11.00
C ARG A 86 11.06 -3.46 10.53
N VAL A 87 10.47 -3.45 9.35
CA VAL A 87 9.83 -2.26 8.76
C VAL A 87 8.36 -2.59 8.51
N PHE A 88 7.49 -1.75 9.04
CA PHE A 88 6.05 -1.88 8.87
C PHE A 88 5.59 -1.02 7.72
N THR A 89 4.94 -1.65 6.75
CA THR A 89 4.41 -0.99 5.56
C THR A 89 2.89 -1.17 5.50
N SER A 90 2.21 -0.39 4.71
CA SER A 90 0.78 -0.57 4.45
C SER A 90 0.47 -0.31 2.98
N ALA A 91 -0.58 -0.97 2.47
CA ALA A 91 -1.03 -0.76 1.10
C ALA A 91 -1.26 0.73 0.81
N HIS A 92 -0.88 1.16 -0.38
CA HIS A 92 -0.97 2.55 -0.85
C HIS A 92 -0.10 3.57 -0.09
N ILE A 93 0.82 3.12 0.77
CA ILE A 93 1.74 3.97 1.50
C ILE A 93 3.17 3.62 1.10
N ALA A 94 3.90 4.62 0.62
CA ALA A 94 5.32 4.49 0.35
C ALA A 94 6.11 4.67 1.67
N THR A 95 6.96 3.70 1.98
CA THR A 95 7.88 3.75 3.12
C THR A 95 9.28 4.08 2.62
N SER A 96 9.88 5.13 3.15
CA SER A 96 11.26 5.51 2.84
C SER A 96 12.23 4.92 3.85
N LEU A 97 13.30 4.30 3.37
CA LEU A 97 14.40 3.76 4.17
C LEU A 97 15.65 4.56 3.84
N VAL A 98 16.24 5.19 4.83
CA VAL A 98 17.42 6.05 4.65
C VAL A 98 18.57 5.50 5.48
N PHE A 99 19.77 5.43 4.91
CA PHE A 99 20.95 4.87 5.56
C PHE A 99 21.97 5.96 5.86
N HIS A 100 22.33 6.09 7.14
CA HIS A 100 23.36 7.01 7.63
C HIS A 100 24.42 6.25 8.41
N ASP A 101 25.59 6.80 8.45
CA ASP A 101 26.70 6.30 9.28
C ASP A 101 26.60 6.81 10.74
N SER A 102 27.57 6.45 11.56
CA SER A 102 27.64 6.89 12.96
C SER A 102 27.84 8.39 13.12
N THR A 103 28.31 9.09 12.10
CA THR A 103 28.52 10.54 12.07
C THR A 103 27.32 11.31 11.50
N GLY A 104 26.28 10.59 11.05
CA GLY A 104 25.09 11.17 10.42
C GLY A 104 25.24 11.44 8.93
N GLN A 105 26.35 11.02 8.29
CA GLN A 105 26.56 11.18 6.86
C GLN A 105 25.83 10.08 6.08
N PRO A 106 25.35 10.40 4.85
CA PRO A 106 24.68 9.42 4.01
C PRO A 106 25.62 8.26 3.65
N TRP A 107 25.10 7.03 3.78
CA TRP A 107 25.84 5.82 3.38
C TRP A 107 25.28 5.26 2.08
N PRO A 108 26.03 5.30 0.98
CA PRO A 108 25.56 4.84 -0.31
C PRO A 108 25.20 3.36 -0.33
N ILE A 109 24.14 3.03 -1.09
CA ILE A 109 23.69 1.67 -1.32
C ILE A 109 24.28 1.16 -2.63
N THR A 110 25.03 0.06 -2.56
CA THR A 110 25.62 -0.58 -3.73
C THR A 110 24.62 -1.48 -4.43
N SER A 111 23.92 -2.35 -3.66
CA SER A 111 22.95 -3.28 -4.22
C SER A 111 21.78 -3.54 -3.28
N VAL A 112 20.66 -3.96 -3.86
CA VAL A 112 19.47 -4.38 -3.12
C VAL A 112 18.93 -5.65 -3.75
N THR A 113 18.69 -6.65 -2.91
CA THR A 113 18.01 -7.89 -3.32
C THR A 113 16.67 -7.96 -2.59
N ASN A 114 15.59 -8.10 -3.35
CA ASN A 114 14.25 -8.25 -2.83
C ASN A 114 13.85 -9.73 -2.87
N GLY A 115 13.49 -10.29 -1.72
CA GLY A 115 13.10 -11.70 -1.60
C GLY A 115 11.69 -12.02 -2.08
N SER A 116 10.83 -10.99 -2.31
CA SER A 116 9.45 -11.18 -2.77
C SER A 116 9.02 -9.99 -3.64
N PRO A 117 9.49 -9.91 -4.89
CA PRO A 117 9.20 -8.77 -5.76
C PRO A 117 7.73 -8.66 -6.17
N GLU A 118 6.98 -9.75 -6.12
CA GLU A 118 5.53 -9.77 -6.35
C GLU A 118 4.73 -9.13 -5.22
N ALA A 119 5.25 -9.19 -3.97
CA ALA A 119 4.58 -8.64 -2.81
C ALA A 119 5.03 -7.23 -2.43
N PHE A 120 6.28 -6.89 -2.77
CA PHE A 120 6.87 -5.58 -2.47
C PHE A 120 7.65 -5.06 -3.66
N GLN A 121 7.35 -3.85 -4.06
CA GLN A 121 8.18 -3.10 -4.99
C GLN A 121 9.22 -2.31 -4.17
N VAL A 122 10.50 -2.53 -4.47
CA VAL A 122 11.62 -1.83 -3.83
C VAL A 122 12.34 -1.02 -4.88
N LEU A 123 12.36 0.29 -4.70
CA LEU A 123 12.92 1.24 -5.66
C LEU A 123 14.15 1.92 -5.05
N LYS A 124 15.27 1.84 -5.74
CA LYS A 124 16.45 2.66 -5.48
C LYS A 124 16.48 3.78 -6.52
N PRO A 125 16.59 5.05 -6.13
CA PRO A 125 16.79 6.13 -7.10
C PRO A 125 18.03 5.90 -7.96
N GLU A 126 17.95 6.21 -9.25
CA GLU A 126 19.06 6.09 -10.20
C GLU A 126 20.13 7.21 -10.03
N VAL A 127 20.19 7.80 -8.86
CA VAL A 127 21.19 8.79 -8.51
C VAL A 127 22.43 8.07 -8.00
N ALA A 128 23.60 8.49 -8.46
CA ALA A 128 24.87 8.03 -7.91
C ALA A 128 24.91 8.28 -6.41
N ASP A 129 25.45 7.31 -5.65
CA ASP A 129 25.62 7.39 -4.21
C ASP A 129 24.30 7.55 -3.41
N SER A 130 23.17 7.08 -3.97
CA SER A 130 21.90 7.12 -3.24
C SER A 130 21.96 6.26 -1.98
N ASN A 131 21.54 6.85 -0.85
CA ASN A 131 21.36 6.19 0.43
C ASN A 131 19.88 5.96 0.77
N LEU A 132 18.99 6.09 -0.23
CA LEU A 132 17.54 6.01 -0.09
C LEU A 132 16.99 4.77 -0.81
N LEU A 133 16.06 4.08 -0.17
CA LEU A 133 15.18 3.10 -0.78
C LEU A 133 13.73 3.51 -0.53
N THR A 134 12.87 3.27 -1.50
CA THR A 134 11.43 3.39 -1.32
C THR A 134 10.80 2.01 -1.43
N VAL A 135 9.99 1.64 -0.47
CA VAL A 135 9.28 0.37 -0.40
C VAL A 135 7.78 0.62 -0.55
N LEU A 136 7.16 -0.07 -1.51
CA LEU A 136 5.71 -0.06 -1.72
C LEU A 136 5.20 -1.51 -1.65
N PRO A 137 4.31 -1.85 -0.72
CA PRO A 137 3.67 -3.16 -0.72
C PRO A 137 2.62 -3.22 -1.83
N SER A 138 2.64 -4.31 -2.60
CA SER A 138 1.65 -4.65 -3.63
C SER A 138 0.54 -5.53 -3.09
N GLN A 139 0.75 -6.16 -1.93
CA GLN A 139 -0.17 -7.09 -1.30
C GLN A 139 -0.35 -6.76 0.18
N ASN A 140 -1.56 -6.97 0.68
CA ASN A 140 -1.86 -6.88 2.10
C ASN A 140 -1.37 -8.15 2.82
N TYR A 141 -1.01 -8.02 4.10
CA TYR A 141 -0.58 -9.12 4.99
C TYR A 141 0.63 -9.90 4.47
N ALA A 142 1.43 -9.30 3.60
CA ALA A 142 2.64 -9.89 3.07
C ALA A 142 3.84 -9.68 3.99
N THR A 143 4.78 -10.60 3.92
CA THR A 143 6.07 -10.49 4.59
C THR A 143 7.17 -10.85 3.61
N ALA A 144 8.23 -10.06 3.60
CA ALA A 144 9.42 -10.32 2.79
C ALA A 144 10.69 -9.91 3.53
N THR A 145 11.83 -10.27 2.98
CA THR A 145 13.13 -9.74 3.40
C THR A 145 13.81 -9.04 2.24
N ILE A 146 14.41 -7.91 2.52
CA ILE A 146 15.35 -7.27 1.60
C ILE A 146 16.75 -7.34 2.17
N VAL A 147 17.71 -7.52 1.27
CA VAL A 147 19.14 -7.56 1.58
C VAL A 147 19.78 -6.35 0.95
N VAL A 148 20.33 -5.47 1.77
CA VAL A 148 20.93 -4.20 1.34
C VAL A 148 22.43 -4.26 1.54
N THR A 149 23.21 -4.10 0.46
CA THR A 149 24.66 -3.97 0.52
C THR A 149 25.03 -2.49 0.48
N LEU A 150 25.85 -2.11 1.44
CA LEU A 150 26.33 -0.73 1.58
C LEU A 150 27.76 -0.62 1.04
N GLU A 151 28.12 0.54 0.54
CA GLU A 151 29.43 0.81 -0.02
C GLU A 151 30.56 0.53 1.00
N GLY A 152 31.57 -0.24 0.59
CA GLY A 152 32.73 -0.57 1.44
C GLY A 152 32.42 -1.54 2.57
N LYS A 153 31.29 -2.27 2.52
CA LYS A 153 30.96 -3.33 3.48
C LYS A 153 30.62 -4.64 2.79
N ASP A 154 31.24 -5.71 3.25
CA ASP A 154 30.99 -7.07 2.76
C ASP A 154 29.78 -7.73 3.43
N VAL A 155 29.45 -7.28 4.65
CA VAL A 155 28.29 -7.80 5.40
C VAL A 155 27.04 -7.00 5.05
N PRO A 156 26.05 -7.64 4.43
CA PRO A 156 24.81 -6.96 4.06
C PRO A 156 23.89 -6.74 5.28
N LEU A 157 23.08 -5.71 5.20
CA LEU A 157 22.00 -5.47 6.14
C LEU A 157 20.74 -6.19 5.67
N VAL A 158 20.19 -7.04 6.53
CA VAL A 158 18.93 -7.75 6.27
C VAL A 158 17.79 -7.02 6.97
N ILE A 159 16.75 -6.66 6.21
CA ILE A 159 15.58 -5.95 6.70
C ILE A 159 14.35 -6.81 6.39
N ARG A 160 13.50 -7.02 7.37
CA ARG A 160 12.21 -7.69 7.23
C ARG A 160 11.12 -6.66 6.99
N LEU A 161 10.40 -6.80 5.89
CA LEU A 161 9.23 -6.01 5.54
C LEU A 161 7.96 -6.74 6.00
N GLU A 162 7.05 -6.03 6.62
CA GLU A 162 5.75 -6.56 7.06
C GLU A 162 4.66 -5.59 6.60
N ALA A 163 3.78 -6.05 5.69
CA ALA A 163 2.66 -5.26 5.18
C ALA A 163 1.41 -5.49 6.03
N ASP A 164 0.74 -4.41 6.40
CA ASP A 164 -0.54 -4.40 7.13
C ASP A 164 -0.55 -5.28 8.40
N SER A 165 0.59 -5.41 9.02
CA SER A 165 0.74 -6.14 10.29
C SER A 165 -0.06 -5.43 11.38
N VAL A 166 -1.01 -6.16 11.98
CA VAL A 166 -1.80 -5.64 13.10
C VAL A 166 -1.02 -5.84 14.39
N ARG A 167 -0.59 -4.74 15.01
CA ARG A 167 -0.02 -4.76 16.37
C ARG A 167 -1.00 -4.11 17.33
N GLY A 168 -1.67 -4.92 18.13
CA GLY A 168 -2.69 -4.45 19.06
C GLY A 168 -3.98 -4.05 18.33
N LYS A 169 -4.58 -2.92 18.74
CA LYS A 169 -5.81 -2.37 18.15
C LYS A 169 -5.58 -1.42 16.97
N GLU A 170 -4.33 -1.01 16.73
CA GLU A 170 -3.98 -0.02 15.73
C GLU A 170 -3.10 -0.63 14.64
N ARG A 171 -3.40 -0.28 13.39
CA ARG A 171 -2.49 -0.54 12.27
C ARG A 171 -1.43 0.57 12.28
N LYS A 172 -0.16 0.18 12.26
CA LYS A 172 0.98 1.08 12.21
C LYS A 172 1.75 0.84 10.93
N ALA A 173 2.16 1.91 10.28
CA ALA A 173 3.06 1.88 9.14
C ALA A 173 4.18 2.90 9.33
N ASP A 174 5.37 2.54 8.90
CA ASP A 174 6.51 3.44 8.87
C ASP A 174 6.41 4.28 7.59
N ALA A 175 6.40 5.61 7.72
CA ALA A 175 6.56 6.53 6.60
C ALA A 175 8.05 6.71 6.26
N LEU A 176 8.88 6.79 7.31
CA LEU A 176 10.33 6.93 7.20
C LEU A 176 11.01 6.13 8.29
N VAL A 177 11.99 5.31 7.91
CA VAL A 177 12.93 4.66 8.83
C VAL A 177 14.33 5.11 8.48
N LEU A 178 14.97 5.79 9.43
CA LEU A 178 16.37 6.17 9.32
C LEU A 178 17.21 5.09 10.02
N PHE A 179 17.98 4.34 9.25
CA PHE A 179 18.96 3.38 9.75
C PHE A 179 20.28 4.11 10.04
N GLN A 180 20.62 4.22 11.31
CA GLN A 180 21.91 4.74 11.75
C GLN A 180 22.83 3.58 12.04
N LEU A 181 23.84 3.40 11.17
CA LEU A 181 24.84 2.35 11.35
C LEU A 181 25.88 2.75 12.40
N ALA A 182 26.30 1.80 13.22
CA ALA A 182 27.28 2.03 14.29
C ALA A 182 28.71 2.26 13.79
N HIS A 183 28.94 2.13 12.48
CA HIS A 183 30.26 2.29 11.83
C HIS A 183 30.32 3.57 11.04
N GLN A 184 31.54 4.06 10.81
CA GLN A 184 31.80 5.15 9.88
C GLN A 184 31.66 4.67 8.44
N GLY A 185 30.98 5.46 7.62
CA GLY A 185 30.81 5.22 6.19
C GLY A 185 31.91 5.87 5.35
N PRO A 186 31.87 5.67 4.02
CA PRO A 186 32.88 6.26 3.12
C PRO A 186 32.88 7.79 3.08
N LYS A 187 31.77 8.42 3.50
CA LYS A 187 31.62 9.87 3.58
C LYS A 187 31.68 10.41 5.00
N ALA A 188 32.20 9.60 5.95
CA ALA A 188 32.30 10.02 7.36
C ALA A 188 33.08 11.34 7.49
N ALA A 189 32.51 12.28 8.24
CA ALA A 189 33.25 13.49 8.57
C ALA A 189 34.47 13.14 9.43
N PRO A 190 35.67 13.73 9.18
CA PRO A 190 36.80 13.52 10.05
C PRO A 190 36.45 14.01 11.45
N PRO A 191 36.98 13.34 12.52
CA PRO A 191 36.77 13.80 13.87
C PRO A 191 37.28 15.23 13.98
N ILE A 192 36.47 16.11 14.58
CA ILE A 192 36.93 17.47 14.96
C ILE A 192 37.95 17.27 16.08
N ILE A 193 39.23 17.25 15.72
CA ILE A 193 40.28 17.32 16.70
C ILE A 193 40.33 18.78 17.11
N GLU A 194 39.69 19.10 18.21
CA GLU A 194 39.93 20.37 18.87
C GLU A 194 41.41 20.39 19.28
N ASN A 195 42.25 21.10 18.51
CA ASN A 195 43.63 21.40 18.89
C ASN A 195 43.53 22.22 20.14
N ILE A 196 43.60 21.57 21.30
CA ILE A 196 43.84 22.27 22.58
C ILE A 196 45.20 22.92 22.40
N PRO A 197 45.29 24.25 22.37
CA PRO A 197 46.59 24.91 22.18
C PRO A 197 47.52 24.46 23.28
N GLU A 198 48.69 24.00 22.93
CA GLU A 198 49.76 23.46 23.80
C GLU A 198 50.16 24.42 24.96
N ALA A 199 49.71 25.69 24.86
CA ALA A 199 49.91 26.72 25.87
C ALA A 199 49.21 26.43 27.21
N ALA A 200 48.22 25.53 27.28
CA ALA A 200 47.56 25.20 28.54
C ALA A 200 48.31 24.14 29.38
N SER A 201 49.26 23.42 28.79
CA SER A 201 50.01 22.36 29.47
C SER A 201 51.19 22.92 30.35
N SER A 202 51.63 24.14 30.15
CA SER A 202 52.78 24.71 30.85
C SER A 202 52.45 25.38 32.20
N ILE A 203 51.17 25.53 32.54
CA ILE A 203 50.72 26.20 33.77
C ILE A 203 50.57 25.23 34.96
N LEU A 204 50.61 23.92 34.73
CA LEU A 204 50.40 22.89 35.77
C LEU A 204 51.70 22.32 36.36
N LEU A 205 52.88 22.84 36.03
CA LEU A 205 54.20 22.36 36.47
C LEU A 205 55.06 23.48 37.11
N SER A 206 54.44 24.51 37.65
CA SER A 206 55.15 25.52 38.46
C SER A 206 54.66 25.59 39.92
#